data_a62fb54632003b77d21c0e589ac5385b
#
_entry.id   a62fb54632003b77d21c0e589ac5385b
#
_cell.length_a   1.000
_cell.length_b   1.000
_cell.length_c   1.000
_cell.angle_alpha   90.00
_cell.angle_beta   90.00
_cell.angle_gamma   90.00
#
_symmetry.space_group_name_H-M   'P 1'
#
loop_
_entity.id
_entity.type
_entity.pdbx_description
1 polymer ?
#
loop_
_entity_poly.entity_id
_entity_poly.type
_entity_poly.pdbx_seq_one_letter_code
_entity_poly.pdbx_strand_id
1 'polypeptide(L)'
;MTKRLRNHSGSLVRSTGLAVTLALFTAVSASPARADRCEDTAKQLASGIDGLKVGITAANYIYLSHPAAKELSLGCRGKNFSVELYAKGDRKPKPEFFKLVAASAAIIFTVPKDDTETGTARCIKRMGVLRGDKVSMRFRRLNMECTRTKTDASIVVTRDRDD
;
A
#
# COMPACT_ATOMS: atom_id res chain seq x y z
N MET A 1 84.52 36.98 -26.70
CA MET A 1 83.65 37.87 -27.54
C MET A 1 82.22 37.78 -27.02
N THR A 2 81.92 38.63 -26.08
CA THR A 2 81.04 39.81 -26.10
C THR A 2 79.73 39.65 -26.86
N LYS A 3 78.59 39.63 -26.15
CA LYS A 3 77.60 40.71 -26.10
C LYS A 3 76.25 40.11 -25.65
N ARG A 4 75.76 40.63 -24.64
CA ARG A 4 74.75 41.64 -24.24
C ARG A 4 73.34 41.12 -24.07
N LEU A 5 72.94 41.17 -22.85
CA LEU A 5 71.70 41.60 -22.21
C LEU A 5 70.64 42.22 -23.14
N ARG A 6 69.40 41.78 -22.95
CA ARG A 6 68.27 42.70 -22.87
C ARG A 6 67.12 42.14 -22.03
N ASN A 7 66.90 42.80 -20.92
CA ASN A 7 65.74 42.78 -20.09
C ASN A 7 64.49 43.19 -20.92
N HIS A 8 63.38 42.53 -20.77
CA HIS A 8 62.12 43.22 -20.84
C HIS A 8 61.22 42.68 -19.74
N SER A 9 60.90 43.56 -18.83
CA SER A 9 59.81 43.52 -17.89
C SER A 9 58.51 43.47 -18.65
N GLY A 10 57.56 42.69 -18.17
CA GLY A 10 56.22 42.67 -18.76
C GLY A 10 55.23 41.94 -17.86
N SER A 11 54.71 42.68 -16.91
CA SER A 11 53.32 42.66 -16.46
C SER A 11 52.72 41.37 -15.92
N LEU A 12 52.55 41.36 -14.61
CA LEU A 12 51.61 40.54 -13.84
C LEU A 12 50.20 40.81 -14.34
N VAL A 13 49.53 39.78 -14.84
CA VAL A 13 48.07 39.72 -14.84
C VAL A 13 47.69 38.57 -13.91
N ARG A 14 47.34 38.92 -12.72
CA ARG A 14 46.62 38.02 -11.79
C ARG A 14 45.22 37.85 -12.29
N SER A 15 44.95 36.74 -12.99
CA SER A 15 43.61 36.25 -13.24
C SER A 15 43.19 35.38 -12.08
N THR A 16 42.51 35.95 -11.11
CA THR A 16 41.72 35.22 -10.11
C THR A 16 40.55 34.56 -10.81
N GLY A 17 40.78 33.35 -11.31
CA GLY A 17 39.71 32.47 -11.78
C GLY A 17 38.85 32.01 -10.61
N LEU A 18 37.72 32.65 -10.47
CA LEU A 18 36.67 32.21 -9.55
C LEU A 18 36.07 30.90 -10.11
N ALA A 19 36.59 29.77 -9.61
CA ALA A 19 35.98 28.44 -9.92
C ALA A 19 34.66 28.35 -9.17
N VAL A 20 33.57 28.69 -9.86
CA VAL A 20 32.23 28.41 -9.41
C VAL A 20 31.99 26.92 -9.62
N THR A 21 32.26 26.13 -8.59
CA THR A 21 31.81 24.72 -8.53
C THR A 21 30.30 24.70 -8.39
N LEU A 22 29.62 24.52 -9.50
CA LEU A 22 28.21 24.27 -9.57
C LEU A 22 27.98 22.85 -9.04
N ALA A 23 27.74 22.72 -7.73
CA ALA A 23 27.30 21.47 -7.13
C ALA A 23 25.87 21.18 -7.64
N LEU A 24 25.77 20.32 -8.65
CA LEU A 24 24.50 19.73 -9.03
C LEU A 24 24.02 18.84 -7.87
N PHE A 25 23.19 19.40 -7.01
CA PHE A 25 22.34 18.61 -6.13
C PHE A 25 21.30 17.89 -7.01
N THR A 26 21.63 16.68 -7.45
CA THR A 26 20.63 15.74 -7.95
C THR A 26 19.76 15.34 -6.76
N ALA A 27 18.69 16.06 -6.55
CA ALA A 27 17.61 15.64 -5.66
C ALA A 27 17.10 14.31 -6.20
N VAL A 28 17.49 13.20 -5.57
CA VAL A 28 16.90 11.89 -5.80
C VAL A 28 15.48 11.99 -5.26
N SER A 29 14.53 12.35 -6.14
CA SER A 29 13.12 12.34 -5.84
C SER A 29 12.71 10.87 -5.66
N ALA A 30 12.74 10.40 -4.42
CA ALA A 30 12.13 9.12 -4.05
C ALA A 30 10.67 9.17 -4.50
N SER A 31 10.30 8.22 -5.36
CA SER A 31 9.04 8.19 -6.11
C SER A 31 7.81 8.30 -5.18
N PRO A 32 7.07 9.40 -5.17
CA PRO A 32 5.84 9.56 -4.42
C PRO A 32 4.71 8.66 -4.93
N ALA A 33 4.78 8.22 -6.18
CA ALA A 33 3.72 7.53 -6.91
C ALA A 33 3.12 6.26 -6.27
N ARG A 34 3.74 5.67 -5.23
CA ARG A 34 3.22 4.47 -4.56
C ARG A 34 2.41 4.80 -3.33
N ALA A 35 2.90 5.73 -2.52
CA ALA A 35 2.18 6.23 -1.36
C ALA A 35 0.85 6.84 -1.83
N ASP A 36 0.89 7.64 -2.88
CA ASP A 36 -0.28 8.33 -3.45
C ASP A 36 -1.39 7.35 -3.85
N ARG A 37 -1.08 6.25 -4.55
CA ARG A 37 -2.10 5.26 -4.98
C ARG A 37 -2.79 4.56 -3.80
N CYS A 38 -2.04 4.24 -2.76
CA CYS A 38 -2.60 3.61 -1.58
C CYS A 38 -3.52 4.57 -0.81
N GLU A 39 -3.07 5.79 -0.65
CA GLU A 39 -3.85 6.85 -0.03
C GLU A 39 -5.10 7.19 -0.84
N ASP A 40 -4.99 7.23 -2.16
CA ASP A 40 -6.14 7.45 -3.03
C ASP A 40 -7.16 6.32 -2.92
N THR A 41 -6.70 5.07 -2.84
CA THR A 41 -7.58 3.92 -2.59
C THR A 41 -8.25 4.03 -1.22
N ALA A 42 -7.51 4.43 -0.18
CA ALA A 42 -8.09 4.64 1.16
C ALA A 42 -9.12 5.77 1.17
N LYS A 43 -8.89 6.86 0.44
CA LYS A 43 -9.86 7.95 0.25
C LYS A 43 -11.12 7.47 -0.50
N GLN A 44 -10.94 6.66 -1.54
CA GLN A 44 -12.07 6.05 -2.28
C GLN A 44 -12.90 5.16 -1.36
N LEU A 45 -12.26 4.36 -0.50
CA LEU A 45 -12.96 3.56 0.50
C LEU A 45 -13.78 4.43 1.45
N ALA A 46 -13.19 5.51 1.98
CA ALA A 46 -13.87 6.42 2.89
C ALA A 46 -15.03 7.18 2.25
N SER A 47 -14.93 7.49 0.97
CA SER A 47 -16.01 8.17 0.23
C SER A 47 -17.10 7.21 -0.25
N GLY A 48 -16.76 5.94 -0.46
CA GLY A 48 -17.68 4.94 -1.02
C GLY A 48 -18.36 4.05 0.03
N ILE A 49 -17.97 4.12 1.30
CA ILE A 49 -18.50 3.27 2.38
C ILE A 49 -18.88 4.16 3.57
N ASP A 50 -20.16 4.22 3.86
CA ASP A 50 -20.69 5.01 4.98
C ASP A 50 -20.10 4.56 6.32
N GLY A 51 -19.61 5.52 7.11
CA GLY A 51 -19.02 5.27 8.42
C GLY A 51 -17.59 4.77 8.42
N LEU A 52 -16.97 4.56 7.23
CA LEU A 52 -15.56 4.22 7.12
C LEU A 52 -14.69 5.47 7.28
N LYS A 53 -13.68 5.37 8.14
CA LYS A 53 -12.72 6.44 8.39
C LYS A 53 -11.31 5.96 8.12
N VAL A 54 -10.50 6.83 7.50
CA VAL A 54 -9.07 6.61 7.31
C VAL A 54 -8.33 7.02 8.58
N GLY A 55 -7.51 6.14 9.11
CA GLY A 55 -6.68 6.36 10.29
C GLY A 55 -5.21 6.60 9.91
N ILE A 56 -4.31 6.13 10.77
CA ILE A 56 -2.88 6.31 10.60
C ILE A 56 -2.31 5.37 9.52
N THR A 57 -1.21 5.79 8.92
CA THR A 57 -0.39 4.94 8.04
C THR A 57 0.85 4.50 8.80
N ALA A 58 1.09 3.21 8.90
CA ALA A 58 2.29 2.65 9.50
C ALA A 58 2.70 1.34 8.81
N ALA A 59 3.99 1.13 8.63
CA ALA A 59 4.57 -0.10 8.09
C ALA A 59 3.95 -0.58 6.76
N ASN A 60 3.61 0.33 5.85
CA ASN A 60 2.94 0.09 4.56
C ASN A 60 1.47 -0.36 4.68
N TYR A 61 0.84 -0.14 5.83
CA TYR A 61 -0.58 -0.31 6.04
C TYR A 61 -1.24 1.01 6.36
N ILE A 62 -2.39 1.24 5.76
CA ILE A 62 -3.31 2.30 6.16
C ILE A 62 -4.38 1.65 7.03
N TYR A 63 -4.41 2.04 8.30
CA TYR A 63 -5.45 1.58 9.21
C TYR A 63 -6.74 2.29 8.94
N LEU A 64 -7.82 1.52 8.92
CA LEU A 64 -9.16 1.99 8.67
C LEU A 64 -10.03 1.65 9.88
N SER A 65 -11.10 2.39 10.11
CA SER A 65 -12.06 2.08 11.15
C SER A 65 -13.49 2.09 10.62
N HIS A 66 -14.28 1.12 11.06
CA HIS A 66 -15.70 1.02 10.73
C HIS A 66 -16.45 0.23 11.82
N PRO A 67 -17.69 0.60 12.19
CA PRO A 67 -18.43 -0.05 13.28
C PRO A 67 -18.65 -1.57 13.11
N ALA A 68 -18.65 -2.06 11.88
CA ALA A 68 -18.85 -3.48 11.57
C ALA A 68 -17.58 -4.34 11.66
N ALA A 69 -16.41 -3.76 11.93
CA ALA A 69 -15.15 -4.48 12.06
C ALA A 69 -14.38 -4.04 13.31
N LYS A 70 -13.69 -4.96 13.96
CA LYS A 70 -12.77 -4.66 15.07
C LYS A 70 -11.47 -4.07 14.58
N GLU A 71 -10.99 -4.59 13.47
CA GLU A 71 -9.79 -4.12 12.79
C GLU A 71 -10.04 -4.14 11.28
N LEU A 72 -9.54 -3.12 10.60
CA LEU A 72 -9.59 -3.02 9.16
C LEU A 72 -8.32 -2.32 8.70
N SER A 73 -7.67 -2.84 7.66
CA SER A 73 -6.50 -2.19 7.09
C SER A 73 -6.35 -2.47 5.61
N LEU A 74 -5.76 -1.51 4.92
CA LEU A 74 -5.34 -1.57 3.53
C LEU A 74 -3.82 -1.68 3.50
N GLY A 75 -3.29 -2.81 3.05
CA GLY A 75 -1.87 -3.03 2.83
C GLY A 75 -1.49 -2.75 1.39
N CYS A 76 -0.37 -2.03 1.19
CA CYS A 76 0.15 -1.70 -0.12
C CYS A 76 1.60 -2.13 -0.21
N ARG A 77 1.83 -3.42 -0.46
CA ARG A 77 3.14 -4.03 -0.38
C ARG A 77 3.81 -4.23 -1.74
N GLY A 78 5.15 -4.25 -1.65
CA GLY A 78 6.02 -4.81 -2.67
C GLY A 78 6.35 -3.89 -3.84
N LYS A 79 7.39 -4.28 -4.57
CA LYS A 79 7.87 -3.56 -5.76
C LYS A 79 6.80 -3.43 -6.84
N ASN A 80 5.85 -4.33 -6.81
CA ASN A 80 4.82 -4.47 -7.83
C ASN A 80 3.43 -3.97 -7.40
N PHE A 81 3.31 -3.25 -6.30
CA PHE A 81 2.06 -2.69 -5.81
C PHE A 81 0.94 -3.74 -5.66
N SER A 82 1.17 -4.74 -4.81
CA SER A 82 0.09 -5.64 -4.42
C SER A 82 -0.74 -5.00 -3.31
N VAL A 83 -2.04 -4.97 -3.51
CA VAL A 83 -2.98 -4.47 -2.53
C VAL A 83 -3.53 -5.64 -1.72
N GLU A 84 -3.63 -5.44 -0.42
CA GLU A 84 -4.17 -6.41 0.52
C GLU A 84 -5.24 -5.73 1.39
N LEU A 85 -6.41 -6.31 1.45
CA LEU A 85 -7.45 -5.91 2.40
C LEU A 85 -7.46 -6.90 3.56
N TYR A 86 -7.19 -6.41 4.77
CA TYR A 86 -7.36 -7.16 6.01
C TYR A 86 -8.58 -6.67 6.76
N ALA A 87 -9.40 -7.60 7.25
CA ALA A 87 -10.54 -7.30 8.11
C ALA A 87 -10.66 -8.34 9.22
N LYS A 88 -10.97 -7.89 10.44
CA LYS A 88 -11.19 -8.71 11.62
C LYS A 88 -12.48 -8.32 12.29
N GLY A 89 -13.27 -9.29 12.64
CA GLY A 89 -14.54 -9.16 13.34
C GLY A 89 -14.69 -10.17 14.46
N ASP A 90 -15.88 -10.30 14.98
CA ASP A 90 -16.21 -11.32 15.97
C ASP A 90 -16.00 -12.73 15.43
N ARG A 91 -15.82 -13.72 16.32
CA ARG A 91 -15.68 -15.14 15.96
C ARG A 91 -16.81 -15.65 15.03
N LYS A 92 -18.01 -15.12 15.19
CA LYS A 92 -19.16 -15.30 14.32
C LYS A 92 -19.57 -13.94 13.77
N PRO A 93 -18.94 -13.49 12.67
CA PRO A 93 -19.22 -12.16 12.15
C PRO A 93 -20.68 -11.99 11.77
N LYS A 94 -21.21 -10.81 11.99
CA LYS A 94 -22.56 -10.40 11.60
C LYS A 94 -22.62 -10.11 10.09
N PRO A 95 -23.80 -10.06 9.48
CA PRO A 95 -23.96 -9.74 8.05
C PRO A 95 -23.29 -8.42 7.62
N GLU A 96 -23.28 -7.42 8.49
CA GLU A 96 -22.69 -6.11 8.23
C GLU A 96 -21.17 -6.20 7.98
N PHE A 97 -20.48 -7.12 8.67
CA PHE A 97 -19.08 -7.41 8.44
C PHE A 97 -18.81 -7.92 7.01
N PHE A 98 -19.63 -8.86 6.54
CA PHE A 98 -19.49 -9.41 5.18
C PHE A 98 -19.77 -8.35 4.12
N LYS A 99 -20.78 -7.52 4.34
CA LYS A 99 -21.11 -6.38 3.46
C LYS A 99 -19.97 -5.35 3.41
N LEU A 100 -19.35 -5.06 4.55
CA LEU A 100 -18.19 -4.16 4.63
C LEU A 100 -17.01 -4.72 3.82
N VAL A 101 -16.63 -5.98 4.07
CA VAL A 101 -15.51 -6.61 3.33
C VAL A 101 -15.82 -6.66 1.84
N ALA A 102 -17.04 -6.98 1.46
CA ALA A 102 -17.47 -7.02 0.07
C ALA A 102 -17.42 -5.65 -0.60
N ALA A 103 -17.93 -4.61 0.07
CA ALA A 103 -17.87 -3.25 -0.46
C ALA A 103 -16.42 -2.75 -0.60
N SER A 104 -15.59 -3.02 0.40
CA SER A 104 -14.17 -2.66 0.37
C SER A 104 -13.44 -3.36 -0.77
N ALA A 105 -13.61 -4.67 -0.90
CA ALA A 105 -12.96 -5.44 -1.96
C ALA A 105 -13.49 -5.07 -3.37
N ALA A 106 -14.76 -4.70 -3.50
CA ALA A 106 -15.32 -4.23 -4.76
C ALA A 106 -14.66 -2.94 -5.24
N ILE A 107 -14.40 -2.01 -4.34
CA ILE A 107 -13.69 -0.75 -4.64
C ILE A 107 -12.22 -1.03 -4.97
N ILE A 108 -11.52 -1.81 -4.11
CA ILE A 108 -10.08 -2.05 -4.24
C ILE A 108 -9.75 -2.86 -5.50
N PHE A 109 -10.51 -3.92 -5.75
CA PHE A 109 -10.18 -4.92 -6.78
C PHE A 109 -11.07 -4.83 -8.02
N THR A 110 -12.02 -3.90 -8.04
CA THR A 110 -12.98 -3.73 -9.15
C THR A 110 -13.68 -5.04 -9.48
N VAL A 111 -14.28 -5.65 -8.46
CA VAL A 111 -15.02 -6.94 -8.56
C VAL A 111 -16.47 -6.76 -8.11
N PRO A 112 -17.42 -7.60 -8.58
CA PRO A 112 -18.80 -7.53 -8.13
C PRO A 112 -18.92 -7.73 -6.62
N LYS A 113 -19.67 -6.85 -5.96
CA LYS A 113 -19.88 -6.87 -4.50
C LYS A 113 -20.51 -8.19 -4.02
N ASP A 114 -21.55 -8.66 -4.71
CA ASP A 114 -22.29 -9.87 -4.34
C ASP A 114 -21.42 -11.13 -4.42
N ASP A 115 -20.56 -11.20 -5.43
CA ASP A 115 -19.57 -12.27 -5.56
C ASP A 115 -18.61 -12.26 -4.37
N THR A 116 -18.13 -11.10 -3.98
CA THR A 116 -17.19 -10.95 -2.87
C THR A 116 -17.86 -11.28 -1.53
N GLU A 117 -19.09 -10.85 -1.31
CA GLU A 117 -19.86 -11.19 -0.10
C GLU A 117 -20.05 -12.71 0.01
N THR A 118 -20.45 -13.35 -1.09
CA THR A 118 -20.58 -14.81 -1.16
C THR A 118 -19.26 -15.52 -0.87
N GLY A 119 -18.15 -15.05 -1.48
CA GLY A 119 -16.82 -15.61 -1.27
C GLY A 119 -16.36 -15.50 0.17
N THR A 120 -16.51 -14.32 0.76
CA THR A 120 -16.15 -14.03 2.16
C THR A 120 -16.93 -14.90 3.14
N ALA A 121 -18.25 -14.98 2.97
CA ALA A 121 -19.11 -15.81 3.81
C ALA A 121 -18.74 -17.30 3.67
N ARG A 122 -18.45 -17.76 2.46
CA ARG A 122 -18.02 -19.14 2.19
C ARG A 122 -16.67 -19.45 2.85
N CYS A 123 -15.72 -18.53 2.78
CA CYS A 123 -14.40 -18.67 3.39
C CYS A 123 -14.53 -18.85 4.92
N ILE A 124 -15.24 -17.95 5.58
CA ILE A 124 -15.48 -18.01 7.03
C ILE A 124 -16.25 -19.29 7.44
N LYS A 125 -17.29 -19.69 6.68
CA LYS A 125 -18.06 -20.89 6.95
C LYS A 125 -17.28 -22.20 6.77
N ARG A 126 -16.24 -22.20 5.93
CA ARG A 126 -15.41 -23.39 5.70
C ARG A 126 -14.49 -23.72 6.87
N MET A 127 -14.20 -22.78 7.75
CA MET A 127 -13.46 -23.04 8.97
C MET A 127 -14.28 -23.86 9.95
N GLY A 128 -13.68 -24.87 10.58
CA GLY A 128 -14.38 -25.72 11.54
C GLY A 128 -13.60 -26.99 11.87
N VAL A 129 -14.26 -27.92 12.53
CA VAL A 129 -13.66 -29.13 13.09
C VAL A 129 -12.87 -29.95 12.05
N LEU A 130 -13.34 -30.03 10.81
CA LEU A 130 -12.71 -30.82 9.76
C LEU A 130 -11.60 -30.10 9.00
N ARG A 131 -11.61 -28.76 8.97
CA ARG A 131 -10.67 -27.96 8.16
C ARG A 131 -9.78 -27.03 8.98
N GLY A 132 -9.94 -27.10 10.31
CA GLY A 132 -9.17 -26.25 11.23
C GLY A 132 -9.60 -24.79 11.22
N ASP A 133 -8.80 -23.98 11.89
CA ASP A 133 -9.08 -22.56 12.13
C ASP A 133 -8.45 -21.64 11.08
N LYS A 134 -7.82 -22.20 10.03
CA LYS A 134 -7.26 -21.45 8.91
C LYS A 134 -7.65 -22.10 7.58
N VAL A 135 -8.22 -21.31 6.68
CA VAL A 135 -8.64 -21.75 5.35
C VAL A 135 -8.20 -20.73 4.32
N SER A 136 -7.50 -21.21 3.30
CA SER A 136 -7.20 -20.41 2.11
C SER A 136 -8.04 -20.92 0.94
N MET A 137 -8.60 -20.01 0.16
CA MET A 137 -9.37 -20.36 -1.01
C MET A 137 -9.27 -19.28 -2.08
N ARG A 138 -9.35 -19.72 -3.35
CA ARG A 138 -9.55 -18.82 -4.47
C ARG A 138 -11.05 -18.75 -4.78
N PHE A 139 -11.55 -17.54 -4.87
CA PHE A 139 -12.92 -17.29 -5.29
C PHE A 139 -12.94 -16.25 -6.40
N ARG A 140 -13.28 -16.70 -7.60
CA ARG A 140 -13.13 -15.91 -8.81
C ARG A 140 -11.65 -15.49 -8.99
N ARG A 141 -11.39 -14.16 -9.03
CA ARG A 141 -10.05 -13.58 -9.16
C ARG A 141 -9.45 -13.14 -7.82
N LEU A 142 -10.09 -13.49 -6.72
CA LEU A 142 -9.63 -13.11 -5.38
C LEU A 142 -9.08 -14.33 -4.66
N ASN A 143 -7.96 -14.15 -3.99
CA ASN A 143 -7.46 -15.06 -2.98
C ASN A 143 -7.97 -14.60 -1.62
N MET A 144 -8.55 -15.49 -0.87
CA MET A 144 -9.11 -15.24 0.44
C MET A 144 -8.46 -16.19 1.43
N GLU A 145 -7.83 -15.63 2.45
CA GLU A 145 -7.32 -16.36 3.60
C GLU A 145 -8.13 -15.99 4.83
N CYS A 146 -8.80 -16.97 5.42
CA CYS A 146 -9.61 -16.79 6.61
C CYS A 146 -8.97 -17.49 7.80
N THR A 147 -8.94 -16.81 8.93
CA THR A 147 -8.42 -17.35 10.18
C THR A 147 -9.43 -17.13 11.29
N ARG A 148 -9.58 -18.11 12.19
CA ARG A 148 -10.46 -18.04 13.35
C ARG A 148 -9.64 -18.26 14.61
N THR A 149 -9.91 -17.47 15.62
CA THR A 149 -9.37 -17.63 16.97
C THR A 149 -10.49 -17.98 17.95
N LYS A 150 -10.18 -18.01 19.25
CA LYS A 150 -11.21 -18.21 20.29
C LYS A 150 -12.25 -17.08 20.31
N THR A 151 -11.86 -15.87 19.97
CA THR A 151 -12.67 -14.65 20.09
C THR A 151 -13.03 -13.99 18.76
N ASP A 152 -12.24 -14.21 17.72
CA ASP A 152 -12.30 -13.42 16.50
C ASP A 152 -12.27 -14.31 15.25
N ALA A 153 -12.69 -13.73 14.15
CA ALA A 153 -12.45 -14.23 12.80
C ALA A 153 -11.86 -13.11 11.95
N SER A 154 -10.88 -13.41 11.14
CA SER A 154 -10.27 -12.47 10.23
C SER A 154 -10.24 -13.00 8.80
N ILE A 155 -10.16 -12.08 7.85
CA ILE A 155 -10.01 -12.38 6.44
C ILE A 155 -8.96 -11.45 5.83
N VAL A 156 -8.09 -12.04 5.03
CA VAL A 156 -7.20 -11.34 4.11
C VAL A 156 -7.72 -11.57 2.70
N VAL A 157 -7.91 -10.50 1.95
CA VAL A 157 -8.31 -10.55 0.54
C VAL A 157 -7.21 -9.93 -0.30
N THR A 158 -6.74 -10.67 -1.28
CA THR A 158 -5.78 -10.21 -2.28
C THR A 158 -6.26 -10.60 -3.67
N ARG A 159 -5.68 -9.98 -4.69
CA ARG A 159 -5.92 -10.38 -6.08
C ARG A 159 -4.62 -10.85 -6.68
N ASP A 160 -4.64 -12.02 -7.34
CA ASP A 160 -3.54 -12.43 -8.19
C ASP A 160 -3.42 -11.47 -9.37
N ARG A 161 -2.20 -11.21 -9.79
CA ARG A 161 -1.99 -10.61 -11.09
C ARG A 161 -2.42 -11.59 -12.15
N ASP A 162 -3.15 -11.09 -13.12
CA ASP A 162 -3.26 -11.77 -14.40
C ASP A 162 -1.87 -11.61 -15.06
N ASP A 163 -1.01 -12.66 -15.00
CA ASP A 163 0.24 -12.76 -15.74
C ASP A 163 -0.05 -12.88 -17.24
#